data_9dac8a82f18ea1e21f7876ac6305eee7
#
_entry.id   9dac8a82f18ea1e21f7876ac6305eee7
#
_cell.length_a   1.000
_cell.length_b   1.000
_cell.length_c   1.000
_cell.angle_alpha   90.00
_cell.angle_beta   90.00
_cell.angle_gamma   90.00
#
_symmetry.space_group_name_H-M   'P 1'
#
loop_
_entity.id
_entity.type
_entity.pdbx_description
1 polymer ?
#
loop_
_entity_poly.entity_id
_entity_poly.type
_entity_poly.pdbx_seq_one_letter_code
_entity_poly.pdbx_strand_id
1 'polypeptide(L)'
;MVAALTPPEVEVSLTDENVTAIDFEKATDLVGVTAQTITAQRAYEICDNFRARGVKVILGGIHPSTLPEEASQHADAVVIGEAEGIWPKLIEDFKTNKLQRVYMQRERPSLLKLPIPRRGLFAKGAYHVTNTISATRGCPHSCSFCSVTSFLGRTYRCRPIEEVIKEIETLKRRKLTVFVDDNIAGNPKYAKELFRALIPYKIKWIAQASVAIARDDKLLKLAAASGCQALLIGFETISPENLVAIGKRVCVVDEYPAVIKKIRSHGIAIHGFFILGLDGDNEDVFEHTVRFAQNMRLETAQFAWPVPYPGTDLYNSLDKAGRIVTKDWSQYESNLVFKPKLMSPEVLQKGRSRVWCEFYSLPSIWKRVGLRRRNLVTILGVNLYYRAHWRRKFRSLRKPVSSSLPISSPKVYDGFRV
;
A
#
# COMPACT_ATOMS: atom_id res chain seq x y z
N MET A 1 12.97 -8.87 -3.03
CA MET A 1 13.43 -8.75 -4.43
C MET A 1 14.91 -8.37 -4.47
N VAL A 2 15.35 -7.22 -3.96
CA VAL A 2 16.75 -6.75 -4.02
C VAL A 2 17.75 -7.83 -3.59
N ALA A 3 17.52 -8.49 -2.46
CA ALA A 3 18.34 -9.62 -2.02
C ALA A 3 18.43 -10.79 -3.02
N ALA A 4 17.40 -10.99 -3.84
CA ALA A 4 17.41 -12.04 -4.87
C ALA A 4 18.13 -11.61 -6.16
N LEU A 5 18.32 -10.31 -6.37
CA LEU A 5 19.10 -9.75 -7.45
C LEU A 5 20.60 -9.63 -7.07
N THR A 6 20.91 -9.76 -5.78
CA THR A 6 22.30 -9.72 -5.30
C THR A 6 23.02 -11.03 -5.71
N PRO A 7 24.23 -10.93 -6.30
CA PRO A 7 25.00 -12.10 -6.73
C PRO A 7 25.18 -13.14 -5.60
N PRO A 8 25.22 -14.45 -5.92
CA PRO A 8 25.20 -15.50 -4.91
C PRO A 8 26.43 -15.54 -4.01
N GLU A 9 27.57 -15.01 -4.47
CA GLU A 9 28.81 -14.92 -3.72
C GLU A 9 28.80 -13.79 -2.66
N VAL A 10 27.78 -12.92 -2.67
CA VAL A 10 27.63 -11.87 -1.67
C VAL A 10 26.72 -12.36 -0.55
N GLU A 11 27.23 -12.33 0.66
CA GLU A 11 26.43 -12.61 1.84
C GLU A 11 25.41 -11.50 2.07
N VAL A 12 24.14 -11.87 2.25
CA VAL A 12 23.05 -10.91 2.43
C VAL A 12 22.30 -11.19 3.72
N SER A 13 22.18 -10.21 4.58
CA SER A 13 21.24 -10.19 5.71
C SER A 13 20.12 -9.17 5.48
N LEU A 14 18.97 -9.37 6.12
CA LEU A 14 17.83 -8.47 6.09
C LEU A 14 17.45 -8.07 7.51
N THR A 15 17.40 -6.80 7.78
CA THR A 15 16.87 -6.24 9.03
C THR A 15 15.61 -5.42 8.73
N ASP A 16 14.53 -5.73 9.44
CA ASP A 16 13.32 -4.92 9.49
C ASP A 16 13.22 -4.34 10.90
N GLU A 17 13.39 -3.02 11.02
CA GLU A 17 13.43 -2.34 12.31
C GLU A 17 12.12 -2.46 13.10
N ASN A 18 11.00 -2.74 12.45
CA ASN A 18 9.74 -3.04 13.13
C ASN A 18 9.76 -4.37 13.89
N VAL A 19 10.71 -5.24 13.56
CA VAL A 19 10.84 -6.59 14.12
C VAL A 19 12.07 -6.72 15.01
N THR A 20 13.21 -6.18 14.55
CA THR A 20 14.50 -6.33 15.22
C THR A 20 15.27 -5.02 15.12
N ALA A 21 15.80 -4.54 16.24
CA ALA A 21 16.64 -3.35 16.23
C ALA A 21 17.83 -3.50 15.28
N ILE A 22 18.21 -2.40 14.66
CA ILE A 22 19.39 -2.36 13.78
C ILE A 22 20.64 -2.39 14.66
N ASP A 23 21.53 -3.33 14.35
CA ASP A 23 22.87 -3.39 14.92
C ASP A 23 23.81 -2.58 14.02
N PHE A 24 24.17 -1.38 14.46
CA PHE A 24 25.08 -0.48 13.73
C PHE A 24 26.55 -0.88 13.85
N GLU A 25 26.90 -1.74 14.80
CA GLU A 25 28.27 -2.23 15.01
C GLU A 25 28.57 -3.52 14.24
N LYS A 26 27.55 -4.11 13.61
CA LYS A 26 27.74 -5.31 12.79
C LYS A 26 28.65 -5.00 11.61
N ALA A 27 29.74 -5.77 11.48
CA ALA A 27 30.65 -5.67 10.33
C ALA A 27 29.86 -5.83 9.01
N THR A 28 29.91 -4.80 8.18
CA THR A 28 29.11 -4.71 6.95
C THR A 28 29.84 -3.86 5.93
N ASP A 29 29.99 -4.37 4.71
CA ASP A 29 30.68 -3.64 3.64
C ASP A 29 29.78 -2.64 2.94
N LEU A 30 28.48 -2.99 2.79
CA LEU A 30 27.49 -2.21 2.07
C LEU A 30 26.11 -2.33 2.73
N VAL A 31 25.45 -1.20 2.92
CA VAL A 31 24.08 -1.14 3.43
C VAL A 31 23.13 -0.64 2.35
N GLY A 32 22.08 -1.40 2.05
CA GLY A 32 20.95 -0.96 1.21
C GLY A 32 19.74 -0.63 2.05
N VAL A 33 19.29 0.61 1.99
CA VAL A 33 18.07 1.08 2.70
C VAL A 33 16.97 1.35 1.69
N THR A 34 15.73 0.98 2.02
CA THR A 34 14.56 1.33 1.22
C THR A 34 13.60 2.19 2.03
N ALA A 35 13.10 3.29 1.43
CA ALA A 35 12.24 4.23 2.10
C ALA A 35 10.96 4.54 1.32
N GLN A 36 9.85 4.59 2.06
CA GLN A 36 8.63 5.28 1.67
C GLN A 36 8.63 6.68 2.32
N THR A 37 7.72 7.56 1.89
CA THR A 37 7.69 8.93 2.40
C THR A 37 7.60 9.00 3.92
N ILE A 38 6.73 8.21 4.54
CA ILE A 38 6.54 8.19 6.00
C ILE A 38 7.75 7.64 6.78
N THR A 39 8.63 6.91 6.14
CA THR A 39 9.83 6.33 6.76
C THR A 39 11.11 7.04 6.33
N ALA A 40 11.01 8.09 5.50
CA ALA A 40 12.17 8.73 4.89
C ALA A 40 13.12 9.32 5.94
N GLN A 41 12.59 10.06 6.92
CA GLN A 41 13.41 10.66 7.95
C GLN A 41 14.18 9.60 8.75
N ARG A 42 13.51 8.51 9.14
CA ARG A 42 14.18 7.40 9.82
C ARG A 42 15.21 6.71 8.93
N ALA A 43 14.91 6.55 7.65
CA ALA A 43 15.85 6.00 6.69
C ALA A 43 17.11 6.88 6.55
N TYR A 44 16.96 8.20 6.57
CA TYR A 44 18.09 9.14 6.57
C TYR A 44 18.95 9.02 7.83
N GLU A 45 18.34 8.94 9.00
CA GLU A 45 19.06 8.69 10.26
C GLU A 45 19.86 7.38 10.21
N ILE A 46 19.29 6.30 9.66
CA ILE A 46 19.96 5.02 9.50
C ILE A 46 21.16 5.18 8.54
N CYS A 47 20.95 5.82 7.41
CA CYS A 47 21.98 6.06 6.41
C CYS A 47 23.16 6.85 7.01
N ASP A 48 22.87 7.96 7.69
CA ASP A 48 23.89 8.82 8.30
C ASP A 48 24.69 8.10 9.39
N ASN A 49 24.03 7.24 10.19
CA ASN A 49 24.68 6.43 11.20
C ASN A 49 25.70 5.45 10.59
N PHE A 50 25.34 4.74 9.51
CA PHE A 50 26.28 3.82 8.84
C PHE A 50 27.41 4.58 8.13
N ARG A 51 27.11 5.70 7.46
CA ARG A 51 28.12 6.54 6.81
C ARG A 51 29.12 7.13 7.80
N ALA A 52 28.67 7.55 8.98
CA ALA A 52 29.55 8.02 10.05
C ALA A 52 30.53 6.94 10.54
N ARG A 53 30.23 5.67 10.32
CA ARG A 53 31.08 4.51 10.61
C ARG A 53 31.94 4.08 9.39
N GLY A 54 31.91 4.84 8.31
CA GLY A 54 32.65 4.54 7.09
C GLY A 54 32.02 3.48 6.18
N VAL A 55 30.82 3.00 6.49
CA VAL A 55 30.10 2.01 5.69
C VAL A 55 29.41 2.71 4.51
N LYS A 56 29.57 2.17 3.31
CA LYS A 56 28.86 2.69 2.13
C LYS A 56 27.37 2.39 2.18
N VAL A 57 26.55 3.39 1.83
CA VAL A 57 25.09 3.30 1.92
C VAL A 57 24.43 3.61 0.58
N ILE A 58 23.54 2.71 0.18
CA ILE A 58 22.65 2.85 -0.98
C ILE A 58 21.24 3.11 -0.48
N LEU A 59 20.59 4.14 -1.00
CA LEU A 59 19.23 4.47 -0.65
C LEU A 59 18.32 4.35 -1.87
N GLY A 60 17.22 3.64 -1.75
CA GLY A 60 16.24 3.43 -2.81
C GLY A 60 14.82 3.41 -2.28
N GLY A 61 13.86 3.11 -3.16
CA GLY A 61 12.44 3.10 -2.85
C GLY A 61 11.68 4.28 -3.43
N ILE A 62 10.40 4.39 -3.12
CA ILE A 62 9.53 5.38 -3.76
C ILE A 62 9.89 6.82 -3.38
N HIS A 63 10.22 7.07 -2.12
CA HIS A 63 10.57 8.42 -1.67
C HIS A 63 11.90 8.93 -2.26
N PRO A 64 13.01 8.18 -2.17
CA PRO A 64 14.29 8.57 -2.81
C PRO A 64 14.19 8.72 -4.33
N SER A 65 13.28 7.97 -4.96
CA SER A 65 13.03 8.11 -6.40
C SER A 65 12.29 9.40 -6.76
N THR A 66 11.52 9.93 -5.83
CA THR A 66 10.72 11.15 -6.03
C THR A 66 11.50 12.41 -5.63
N LEU A 67 12.34 12.32 -4.61
CA LEU A 67 13.16 13.41 -4.07
C LEU A 67 14.63 12.99 -4.01
N PRO A 68 15.27 12.74 -5.17
CA PRO A 68 16.62 12.20 -5.22
C PRO A 68 17.70 13.18 -4.71
N GLU A 69 17.48 14.48 -4.85
CA GLU A 69 18.40 15.51 -4.35
C GLU A 69 18.45 15.50 -2.82
N GLU A 70 17.28 15.38 -2.16
CA GLU A 70 17.19 15.25 -0.69
C GLU A 70 17.85 13.94 -0.24
N ALA A 71 17.50 12.82 -0.87
CA ALA A 71 18.04 11.49 -0.54
C ALA A 71 19.58 11.42 -0.73
N SER A 72 20.14 12.13 -1.71
CA SER A 72 21.58 12.16 -2.01
C SER A 72 22.41 12.82 -0.91
N GLN A 73 21.81 13.59 -0.01
CA GLN A 73 22.51 14.16 1.14
C GLN A 73 22.86 13.10 2.19
N HIS A 74 22.06 12.03 2.25
CA HIS A 74 22.13 10.99 3.26
C HIS A 74 22.73 9.66 2.78
N ALA A 75 23.02 9.50 1.49
CA ALA A 75 23.52 8.24 0.94
C ALA A 75 24.74 8.44 0.04
N ASP A 76 25.56 7.40 -0.11
CA ASP A 76 26.68 7.39 -1.08
C ASP A 76 26.15 7.19 -2.50
N ALA A 77 25.06 6.46 -2.67
CA ALA A 77 24.36 6.35 -3.95
C ALA A 77 22.83 6.27 -3.76
N VAL A 78 22.11 6.86 -4.71
CA VAL A 78 20.64 6.81 -4.75
C VAL A 78 20.19 6.00 -5.97
N VAL A 79 19.26 5.05 -5.75
CA VAL A 79 18.61 4.28 -6.81
C VAL A 79 17.24 4.88 -7.12
N ILE A 80 17.08 5.42 -8.32
CA ILE A 80 15.83 6.02 -8.79
C ILE A 80 15.05 4.99 -9.61
N GLY A 81 13.83 4.68 -9.20
CA GLY A 81 12.95 3.71 -9.84
C GLY A 81 13.13 2.29 -9.32
N GLU A 82 12.94 1.33 -10.23
CA GLU A 82 12.94 -0.11 -9.90
C GLU A 82 14.38 -0.66 -9.94
N ALA A 83 14.73 -1.49 -8.98
CA ALA A 83 16.09 -1.99 -8.79
C ALA A 83 16.54 -3.06 -9.80
N GLU A 84 15.60 -3.73 -10.47
CA GLU A 84 15.82 -4.97 -11.22
C GLU A 84 16.87 -4.86 -12.32
N GLY A 85 16.96 -3.75 -13.01
CA GLY A 85 17.98 -3.57 -14.04
C GLY A 85 19.25 -2.82 -13.58
N ILE A 86 19.23 -2.36 -12.34
CA ILE A 86 20.28 -1.48 -11.79
C ILE A 86 21.14 -2.23 -10.77
N TRP A 87 20.53 -3.02 -9.91
CA TRP A 87 21.16 -3.57 -8.72
C TRP A 87 22.41 -4.42 -9.00
N PRO A 88 22.42 -5.34 -9.97
CA PRO A 88 23.61 -6.13 -10.29
C PRO A 88 24.81 -5.26 -10.70
N LYS A 89 24.55 -4.23 -11.53
CA LYS A 89 25.59 -3.27 -11.95
C LYS A 89 26.09 -2.45 -10.75
N LEU A 90 25.21 -2.00 -9.89
CA LEU A 90 25.58 -1.25 -8.69
C LEU A 90 26.51 -2.06 -7.78
N ILE A 91 26.22 -3.34 -7.57
CA ILE A 91 27.08 -4.23 -6.77
C ILE A 91 28.46 -4.41 -7.44
N GLU A 92 28.53 -4.53 -8.75
CA GLU A 92 29.79 -4.59 -9.48
C GLU A 92 30.59 -3.30 -9.38
N ASP A 93 29.92 -2.16 -9.54
CA ASP A 93 30.54 -0.84 -9.38
C ASP A 93 31.08 -0.65 -7.94
N PHE A 94 30.36 -1.14 -6.94
CA PHE A 94 30.81 -1.14 -5.55
C PHE A 94 32.07 -2.01 -5.37
N LYS A 95 32.09 -3.26 -5.84
CA LYS A 95 33.23 -4.17 -5.76
C LYS A 95 34.47 -3.61 -6.42
N THR A 96 34.29 -2.85 -7.51
CA THR A 96 35.40 -2.25 -8.27
C THR A 96 35.75 -0.82 -7.83
N ASN A 97 35.16 -0.35 -6.74
CA ASN A 97 35.32 0.99 -6.18
C ASN A 97 34.94 2.12 -7.16
N LYS A 98 33.92 1.88 -8.00
CA LYS A 98 33.41 2.80 -9.03
C LYS A 98 31.98 3.23 -8.76
N LEU A 99 31.54 3.19 -7.48
CA LEU A 99 30.18 3.53 -7.10
C LEU A 99 29.80 4.93 -7.58
N GLN A 100 28.68 5.04 -8.28
CA GLN A 100 28.13 6.30 -8.78
C GLN A 100 27.14 6.90 -7.76
N ARG A 101 27.02 8.23 -7.76
CA ARG A 101 26.09 8.94 -6.86
C ARG A 101 24.62 8.66 -7.14
N VAL A 102 24.26 8.41 -8.41
CA VAL A 102 22.89 8.17 -8.85
C VAL A 102 22.86 7.03 -9.85
N TYR A 103 21.95 6.10 -9.61
CA TYR A 103 21.61 5.02 -10.52
C TYR A 103 20.15 5.16 -10.95
N MET A 104 19.94 5.32 -12.25
CA MET A 104 18.62 5.46 -12.82
C MET A 104 18.53 4.71 -14.16
N GLN A 105 17.43 3.99 -14.36
CA GLN A 105 17.13 3.44 -15.67
C GLN A 105 16.33 4.42 -16.50
N ARG A 106 16.70 4.54 -17.78
CA ARG A 106 15.92 5.34 -18.75
C ARG A 106 14.56 4.70 -19.05
N GLU A 107 14.56 3.38 -19.14
CA GLU A 107 13.36 2.59 -19.40
C GLU A 107 12.98 1.72 -18.20
N ARG A 108 11.69 1.43 -18.06
CA ARG A 108 11.23 0.53 -17.01
C ARG A 108 11.68 -0.90 -17.27
N PRO A 109 12.19 -1.62 -16.25
CA PRO A 109 12.66 -2.98 -16.45
C PRO A 109 11.55 -3.92 -16.91
N SER A 110 11.93 -4.87 -17.74
CA SER A 110 11.06 -6.01 -18.05
C SER A 110 10.77 -6.82 -16.78
N LEU A 111 9.56 -7.38 -16.70
CA LEU A 111 9.19 -8.30 -15.64
C LEU A 111 9.46 -9.77 -16.01
N LEU A 112 10.17 -10.01 -17.11
CA LEU A 112 10.61 -11.34 -17.53
C LEU A 112 11.82 -11.80 -16.68
N LYS A 113 11.85 -13.08 -16.34
CA LYS A 113 12.97 -13.73 -15.62
C LYS A 113 13.33 -13.05 -14.29
N LEU A 114 12.32 -12.50 -13.61
CA LEU A 114 12.54 -11.98 -12.27
C LEU A 114 12.88 -13.13 -11.30
N PRO A 115 13.92 -12.97 -10.46
CA PRO A 115 14.22 -14.00 -9.47
C PRO A 115 13.11 -14.11 -8.42
N ILE A 116 12.93 -15.31 -7.89
CA ILE A 116 12.01 -15.52 -6.77
C ILE A 116 12.59 -14.83 -5.52
N PRO A 117 11.79 -13.99 -4.83
CA PRO A 117 12.27 -13.28 -3.64
C PRO A 117 12.81 -14.21 -2.55
N ARG A 118 13.96 -13.87 -1.95
CA ARG A 118 14.62 -14.65 -0.88
C ARG A 118 13.86 -14.53 0.45
N ARG A 119 12.65 -15.10 0.53
CA ARG A 119 11.78 -15.03 1.73
C ARG A 119 12.37 -15.70 2.98
N GLY A 120 13.36 -16.58 2.80
CA GLY A 120 14.10 -17.21 3.91
C GLY A 120 14.87 -16.22 4.79
N LEU A 121 15.11 -14.99 4.31
CA LEU A 121 15.79 -13.94 5.07
C LEU A 121 14.86 -13.25 6.10
N PHE A 122 13.54 -13.44 5.99
CA PHE A 122 12.63 -12.88 6.98
C PHE A 122 12.75 -13.59 8.33
N ALA A 123 12.70 -12.82 9.41
CA ALA A 123 12.68 -13.36 10.78
C ALA A 123 11.51 -14.34 10.95
N LYS A 124 11.83 -15.57 11.38
CA LYS A 124 10.83 -16.64 11.54
C LYS A 124 9.78 -16.24 12.58
N GLY A 125 8.50 -16.36 12.22
CA GLY A 125 7.38 -16.08 13.13
C GLY A 125 7.05 -14.60 13.36
N ALA A 126 7.87 -13.67 12.86
CA ALA A 126 7.66 -12.24 13.06
C ALA A 126 6.54 -11.65 12.20
N TYR A 127 6.19 -12.31 11.11
CA TYR A 127 5.23 -11.78 10.15
C TYR A 127 3.99 -12.68 10.05
N HIS A 128 2.81 -12.06 10.13
CA HIS A 128 1.54 -12.77 9.94
C HIS A 128 1.32 -13.16 8.47
N VAL A 129 1.69 -12.27 7.55
CA VAL A 129 1.59 -12.51 6.10
C VAL A 129 2.99 -12.64 5.52
N THR A 130 3.33 -13.83 5.05
CA THR A 130 4.62 -14.13 4.39
C THR A 130 4.47 -14.50 2.93
N ASN A 131 3.26 -14.86 2.51
CA ASN A 131 2.95 -15.21 1.13
C ASN A 131 2.50 -13.96 0.37
N THR A 132 3.44 -13.15 -0.08
CA THR A 132 3.17 -12.00 -0.94
C THR A 132 3.68 -12.28 -2.35
N ILE A 133 2.92 -11.92 -3.37
CA ILE A 133 3.26 -12.07 -4.78
C ILE A 133 2.89 -10.80 -5.54
N SER A 134 3.75 -10.42 -6.48
CA SER A 134 3.43 -9.42 -7.50
C SER A 134 3.37 -10.12 -8.85
N ALA A 135 2.20 -10.19 -9.46
CA ALA A 135 2.01 -10.71 -10.81
C ALA A 135 2.11 -9.58 -11.84
N THR A 136 1.79 -8.35 -11.43
CA THR A 136 1.80 -7.17 -12.29
C THR A 136 2.41 -5.98 -11.58
N ARG A 137 2.79 -4.95 -12.31
CA ARG A 137 3.23 -3.66 -11.77
C ARG A 137 2.59 -2.50 -12.50
N GLY A 138 2.15 -1.50 -11.73
CA GLY A 138 1.51 -0.30 -12.22
C GLY A 138 0.00 -0.43 -12.36
N CYS A 139 -0.62 0.66 -12.75
CA CYS A 139 -2.06 0.77 -12.90
C CYS A 139 -2.39 1.57 -14.17
N PRO A 140 -3.40 1.16 -14.98
CA PRO A 140 -3.78 1.91 -16.19
C PRO A 140 -4.49 3.23 -15.88
N HIS A 141 -4.86 3.48 -14.63
CA HIS A 141 -5.53 4.70 -14.20
C HIS A 141 -4.55 5.79 -13.79
N SER A 142 -5.02 7.04 -13.77
CA SER A 142 -4.20 8.23 -13.48
C SER A 142 -4.83 9.09 -12.38
N CYS A 143 -5.12 8.47 -11.23
CA CYS A 143 -5.66 9.19 -10.09
C CYS A 143 -4.64 10.21 -9.56
N SER A 144 -5.06 11.46 -9.34
CA SER A 144 -4.18 12.59 -8.98
C SER A 144 -3.45 12.42 -7.64
N PHE A 145 -3.99 11.61 -6.74
CA PHE A 145 -3.42 11.33 -5.41
C PHE A 145 -2.48 10.12 -5.38
N CYS A 146 -2.41 9.35 -6.48
CA CYS A 146 -1.82 8.02 -6.46
C CYS A 146 -0.32 8.03 -6.71
N SER A 147 0.45 7.62 -5.71
CA SER A 147 1.92 7.48 -5.80
C SER A 147 2.37 6.40 -6.79
N VAL A 148 1.52 5.41 -7.08
CA VAL A 148 1.81 4.39 -8.11
C VAL A 148 1.99 5.04 -9.48
N THR A 149 1.12 5.99 -9.82
CA THR A 149 1.21 6.70 -11.12
C THR A 149 2.49 7.54 -11.22
N SER A 150 2.89 8.20 -10.13
CA SER A 150 4.12 9.00 -10.12
C SER A 150 5.37 8.12 -10.17
N PHE A 151 5.39 7.00 -9.45
CA PHE A 151 6.54 6.11 -9.36
C PHE A 151 6.64 5.12 -10.54
N LEU A 152 5.54 4.42 -10.89
CA LEU A 152 5.52 3.41 -11.95
C LEU A 152 4.98 3.93 -13.30
N GLY A 153 4.48 5.19 -13.36
CA GLY A 153 3.83 5.76 -14.54
C GLY A 153 2.49 5.09 -14.83
N ARG A 154 1.88 5.49 -15.95
CA ARG A 154 0.60 4.93 -16.44
C ARG A 154 0.80 3.62 -17.19
N THR A 155 1.80 2.84 -16.82
CA THR A 155 2.09 1.57 -17.45
C THR A 155 1.45 0.44 -16.66
N TYR A 156 1.11 -0.63 -17.37
CA TYR A 156 0.66 -1.86 -16.73
C TYR A 156 1.46 -3.02 -17.35
N ARG A 157 2.38 -3.55 -16.57
CA ARG A 157 3.30 -4.61 -16.99
C ARG A 157 2.96 -5.90 -16.27
N CYS A 158 2.96 -7.02 -17.00
CA CYS A 158 2.61 -8.33 -16.49
C CYS A 158 3.84 -9.24 -16.49
N ARG A 159 3.98 -10.05 -15.45
CA ARG A 159 4.93 -11.17 -15.44
C ARG A 159 4.39 -12.33 -16.26
N PRO A 160 5.23 -13.18 -16.86
CA PRO A 160 4.79 -14.43 -17.42
C PRO A 160 4.07 -15.28 -16.37
N ILE A 161 2.94 -15.85 -16.76
CA ILE A 161 2.10 -16.61 -15.82
C ILE A 161 2.87 -17.80 -15.25
N GLU A 162 3.67 -18.45 -16.06
CA GLU A 162 4.51 -19.59 -15.68
C GLU A 162 5.51 -19.21 -14.56
N GLU A 163 6.05 -17.99 -14.59
CA GLU A 163 6.95 -17.49 -13.56
C GLU A 163 6.20 -17.17 -12.26
N VAL A 164 4.98 -16.62 -12.37
CA VAL A 164 4.11 -16.41 -11.20
C VAL A 164 3.75 -17.74 -10.56
N ILE A 165 3.43 -18.75 -11.36
CA ILE A 165 3.09 -20.10 -10.87
C ILE A 165 4.30 -20.75 -10.20
N LYS A 166 5.49 -20.70 -10.80
CA LYS A 166 6.72 -21.20 -10.16
C LYS A 166 6.95 -20.57 -8.80
N GLU A 167 6.69 -19.27 -8.66
CA GLU A 167 6.81 -18.59 -7.37
C GLU A 167 5.72 -19.05 -6.37
N ILE A 168 4.47 -19.26 -6.82
CA ILE A 168 3.37 -19.81 -6.00
C ILE A 168 3.76 -21.19 -5.42
N GLU A 169 4.43 -22.02 -6.18
CA GLU A 169 4.87 -23.35 -5.73
C GLU A 169 5.85 -23.31 -4.57
N THR A 170 6.60 -22.22 -4.43
CA THR A 170 7.54 -22.00 -3.31
C THR A 170 6.87 -21.49 -2.03
N LEU A 171 5.61 -21.09 -2.09
CA LEU A 171 4.91 -20.50 -0.95
C LEU A 171 4.44 -21.56 0.06
N LYS A 172 4.28 -21.12 1.31
CA LYS A 172 3.72 -21.97 2.37
C LYS A 172 2.26 -22.29 2.05
N ARG A 173 1.96 -23.55 1.78
CA ARG A 173 0.60 -24.05 1.58
C ARG A 173 -0.27 -23.73 2.80
N ARG A 174 -1.58 -23.55 2.59
CA ARG A 174 -2.60 -23.21 3.60
C ARG A 174 -2.51 -21.82 4.22
N LYS A 175 -1.50 -20.98 3.92
CA LYS A 175 -1.49 -19.59 4.31
C LYS A 175 -2.18 -18.72 3.26
N LEU A 176 -2.74 -17.60 3.72
CA LEU A 176 -3.31 -16.59 2.83
C LEU A 176 -2.21 -16.01 1.94
N THR A 177 -2.46 -15.94 0.64
CA THR A 177 -1.59 -15.26 -0.33
C THR A 177 -2.14 -13.86 -0.60
N VAL A 178 -1.28 -12.86 -0.53
CA VAL A 178 -1.61 -11.48 -0.87
C VAL A 178 -0.93 -11.13 -2.19
N PHE A 179 -1.73 -10.87 -3.22
CA PHE A 179 -1.22 -10.23 -4.42
C PHE A 179 -1.06 -8.73 -4.11
N VAL A 180 0.20 -8.28 -4.12
CA VAL A 180 0.56 -6.88 -3.83
C VAL A 180 0.52 -6.00 -5.08
N ASP A 181 -0.23 -6.43 -6.06
CA ASP A 181 -0.48 -5.73 -7.32
C ASP A 181 -1.32 -4.48 -7.06
N ASP A 182 -0.99 -3.37 -7.73
CA ASP A 182 -1.74 -2.11 -7.60
C ASP A 182 -3.18 -2.22 -8.15
N ASN A 183 -3.39 -3.12 -9.11
CA ASN A 183 -4.69 -3.47 -9.67
C ASN A 183 -4.60 -4.81 -10.37
N ILE A 184 -4.90 -5.92 -9.70
CA ILE A 184 -4.76 -7.28 -10.24
C ILE A 184 -5.55 -7.52 -11.54
N ALA A 185 -6.59 -6.74 -11.79
CA ALA A 185 -7.47 -6.84 -12.95
C ALA A 185 -7.29 -5.69 -13.96
N GLY A 186 -6.18 -4.95 -13.89
CA GLY A 186 -5.89 -3.84 -14.79
C GLY A 186 -5.79 -4.24 -16.28
N ASN A 187 -5.43 -5.49 -16.55
CA ASN A 187 -5.56 -6.16 -17.85
C ASN A 187 -6.48 -7.39 -17.71
N PRO A 188 -7.75 -7.30 -18.14
CA PRO A 188 -8.71 -8.39 -17.96
C PRO A 188 -8.34 -9.69 -18.69
N LYS A 189 -7.63 -9.61 -19.81
CA LYS A 189 -7.17 -10.82 -20.55
C LYS A 189 -6.14 -11.57 -19.71
N TYR A 190 -5.09 -10.90 -19.27
CA TYR A 190 -4.06 -11.47 -18.42
C TYR A 190 -4.63 -12.00 -17.09
N ALA A 191 -5.51 -11.22 -16.45
CA ALA A 191 -6.12 -11.65 -15.19
C ALA A 191 -6.94 -12.93 -15.33
N LYS A 192 -7.69 -13.11 -16.43
CA LYS A 192 -8.42 -14.37 -16.72
C LYS A 192 -7.48 -15.55 -16.90
N GLU A 193 -6.37 -15.36 -17.57
CA GLU A 193 -5.35 -16.41 -17.77
C GLU A 193 -4.67 -16.76 -16.45
N LEU A 194 -4.26 -15.77 -15.68
CA LEU A 194 -3.69 -15.94 -14.34
C LEU A 194 -4.65 -16.70 -13.41
N PHE A 195 -5.91 -16.26 -13.32
CA PHE A 195 -6.87 -16.92 -12.43
C PHE A 195 -7.17 -18.37 -12.84
N ARG A 196 -7.23 -18.69 -14.13
CA ARG A 196 -7.31 -20.10 -14.57
C ARG A 196 -6.10 -20.90 -14.12
N ALA A 197 -4.90 -20.36 -14.30
CA ALA A 197 -3.67 -21.04 -13.90
C ALA A 197 -3.58 -21.28 -12.40
N LEU A 198 -4.22 -20.43 -11.56
CA LEU A 198 -4.26 -20.57 -10.10
C LEU A 198 -5.23 -21.65 -9.60
N ILE A 199 -6.26 -22.05 -10.36
CA ILE A 199 -7.31 -22.98 -9.91
C ILE A 199 -6.73 -24.31 -9.37
N PRO A 200 -5.77 -24.99 -10.02
CA PRO A 200 -5.22 -26.26 -9.53
C PRO A 200 -4.51 -26.15 -8.19
N TYR A 201 -3.98 -24.98 -7.85
CA TYR A 201 -3.18 -24.76 -6.64
C TYR A 201 -4.02 -24.61 -5.37
N LYS A 202 -5.33 -24.38 -5.49
CA LYS A 202 -6.30 -24.28 -4.37
C LYS A 202 -5.83 -23.30 -3.29
N ILE A 203 -5.12 -22.24 -3.66
CA ILE A 203 -4.69 -21.20 -2.72
C ILE A 203 -5.87 -20.32 -2.31
N LYS A 204 -5.77 -19.69 -1.12
CA LYS A 204 -6.65 -18.59 -0.73
C LYS A 204 -5.90 -17.29 -0.93
N TRP A 205 -6.50 -16.34 -1.63
CA TRP A 205 -5.81 -15.09 -1.93
C TRP A 205 -6.72 -13.86 -1.82
N ILE A 206 -6.09 -12.70 -1.63
CA ILE A 206 -6.68 -11.38 -1.69
C ILE A 206 -5.83 -10.47 -2.57
N ALA A 207 -6.42 -9.43 -3.16
CA ALA A 207 -5.72 -8.46 -3.99
C ALA A 207 -6.47 -7.12 -4.05
N GLN A 208 -5.76 -6.07 -4.46
CA GLN A 208 -6.40 -4.81 -4.86
C GLN A 208 -6.96 -4.92 -6.29
N ALA A 209 -8.11 -4.31 -6.49
CA ALA A 209 -8.74 -4.21 -7.81
C ALA A 209 -9.55 -2.92 -7.93
N SER A 210 -9.78 -2.47 -9.16
CA SER A 210 -10.76 -1.42 -9.43
C SER A 210 -12.18 -1.99 -9.56
N VAL A 211 -13.19 -1.12 -9.46
CA VAL A 211 -14.60 -1.49 -9.67
C VAL A 211 -14.85 -2.16 -11.03
N ALA A 212 -13.98 -1.91 -12.01
CA ALA A 212 -14.09 -2.47 -13.38
C ALA A 212 -14.08 -4.02 -13.40
N ILE A 213 -13.49 -4.68 -12.39
CA ILE A 213 -13.51 -6.15 -12.29
C ILE A 213 -14.94 -6.71 -12.32
N ALA A 214 -15.91 -5.97 -11.81
CA ALA A 214 -17.31 -6.38 -11.77
C ALA A 214 -18.04 -6.26 -13.13
N ARG A 215 -17.46 -5.55 -14.09
CA ARG A 215 -18.04 -5.44 -15.42
C ARG A 215 -17.91 -6.74 -16.24
N ASP A 216 -17.00 -7.63 -15.83
CA ASP A 216 -16.74 -8.91 -16.50
C ASP A 216 -17.10 -10.09 -15.57
N ASP A 217 -18.25 -10.70 -15.82
CA ASP A 217 -18.78 -11.83 -15.04
C ASP A 217 -17.86 -13.06 -15.10
N LYS A 218 -17.27 -13.33 -16.27
CA LYS A 218 -16.31 -14.44 -16.45
C LYS A 218 -15.05 -14.24 -15.62
N LEU A 219 -14.58 -12.99 -15.48
CA LEU A 219 -13.43 -12.65 -14.65
C LEU A 219 -13.75 -12.89 -13.17
N LEU A 220 -14.92 -12.46 -12.67
CA LEU A 220 -15.34 -12.73 -11.30
C LEU A 220 -15.51 -14.22 -11.00
N LYS A 221 -16.10 -14.98 -11.93
CA LYS A 221 -16.21 -16.45 -11.81
C LYS A 221 -14.84 -17.10 -11.67
N LEU A 222 -13.89 -16.69 -12.50
CA LEU A 222 -12.51 -17.20 -12.44
C LEU A 222 -11.79 -16.78 -11.15
N ALA A 223 -11.97 -15.54 -10.70
CA ALA A 223 -11.43 -15.08 -9.42
C ALA A 223 -11.94 -15.93 -8.25
N ALA A 224 -13.25 -16.17 -8.19
CA ALA A 224 -13.85 -17.02 -7.15
C ALA A 224 -13.34 -18.47 -7.23
N ALA A 225 -13.29 -19.07 -8.43
CA ALA A 225 -12.82 -20.42 -8.65
C ALA A 225 -11.33 -20.60 -8.31
N SER A 226 -10.51 -19.58 -8.53
CA SER A 226 -9.08 -19.57 -8.20
C SER A 226 -8.78 -19.36 -6.71
N GLY A 227 -9.83 -19.10 -5.88
CA GLY A 227 -9.69 -18.98 -4.44
C GLY A 227 -9.65 -17.56 -3.89
N CYS A 228 -10.11 -16.56 -4.64
CA CYS A 228 -10.26 -15.19 -4.15
C CYS A 228 -11.16 -15.15 -2.91
N GLN A 229 -10.65 -14.62 -1.81
CA GLN A 229 -11.39 -14.48 -0.57
C GLN A 229 -11.97 -13.07 -0.41
N ALA A 230 -11.20 -12.07 -0.83
CA ALA A 230 -11.61 -10.67 -0.77
C ALA A 230 -10.91 -9.85 -1.86
N LEU A 231 -11.60 -8.80 -2.28
CA LEU A 231 -11.05 -7.75 -3.13
C LEU A 231 -11.02 -6.43 -2.35
N LEU A 232 -9.91 -5.75 -2.45
CA LEU A 232 -9.69 -4.43 -1.89
C LEU A 232 -10.03 -3.42 -2.99
N ILE A 233 -11.19 -2.76 -2.86
CA ILE A 233 -11.77 -1.91 -3.92
C ILE A 233 -11.68 -0.44 -3.52
N GLY A 234 -11.00 0.36 -4.33
CA GLY A 234 -11.01 1.81 -4.18
C GLY A 234 -12.29 2.41 -4.77
N PHE A 235 -13.26 2.72 -3.94
CA PHE A 235 -14.44 3.54 -4.30
C PHE A 235 -14.07 5.02 -4.27
N GLU A 236 -13.22 5.42 -3.36
CA GLU A 236 -12.67 6.73 -3.01
C GLU A 236 -13.74 7.69 -2.47
N THR A 237 -14.77 7.99 -3.24
CA THR A 237 -15.84 8.89 -2.85
C THR A 237 -17.18 8.45 -3.44
N ILE A 238 -18.25 8.94 -2.84
CA ILE A 238 -19.63 8.81 -3.35
C ILE A 238 -20.13 10.11 -4.02
N SER A 239 -19.23 11.08 -4.27
CA SER A 239 -19.51 12.29 -5.06
C SER A 239 -18.98 12.09 -6.48
N PRO A 240 -19.85 12.15 -7.52
CA PRO A 240 -19.41 12.12 -8.91
C PRO A 240 -18.42 13.24 -9.26
N GLU A 241 -18.62 14.45 -8.72
CA GLU A 241 -17.79 15.62 -8.93
C GLU A 241 -16.37 15.38 -8.41
N ASN A 242 -16.26 14.81 -7.21
CA ASN A 242 -14.96 14.47 -6.62
C ASN A 242 -14.26 13.36 -7.40
N LEU A 243 -14.98 12.36 -7.95
CA LEU A 243 -14.38 11.35 -8.82
C LEU A 243 -13.73 11.96 -10.07
N VAL A 244 -14.41 12.94 -10.67
CA VAL A 244 -13.88 13.70 -11.82
C VAL A 244 -12.64 14.49 -11.40
N ALA A 245 -12.72 15.22 -10.28
CA ALA A 245 -11.63 16.05 -9.77
C ALA A 245 -10.35 15.26 -9.46
N ILE A 246 -10.48 14.05 -8.91
CA ILE A 246 -9.32 13.17 -8.62
C ILE A 246 -8.90 12.30 -9.83
N GLY A 247 -9.55 12.44 -10.98
CA GLY A 247 -9.22 11.70 -12.20
C GLY A 247 -9.57 10.21 -12.16
N LYS A 248 -10.45 9.77 -11.25
CA LYS A 248 -10.83 8.35 -11.12
C LYS A 248 -12.01 7.96 -12.02
N ARG A 249 -11.83 8.12 -13.33
CA ARG A 249 -12.85 7.90 -14.38
C ARG A 249 -13.40 6.47 -14.44
N VAL A 250 -12.71 5.50 -13.88
CA VAL A 250 -13.17 4.09 -13.84
C VAL A 250 -14.34 3.87 -12.91
N CYS A 251 -14.54 4.75 -11.93
CA CYS A 251 -15.63 4.72 -10.97
C CYS A 251 -16.82 5.55 -11.45
N VAL A 252 -18.02 4.97 -11.33
CA VAL A 252 -19.31 5.63 -11.54
C VAL A 252 -20.14 5.33 -10.29
N VAL A 253 -20.54 6.36 -9.55
CA VAL A 253 -21.19 6.21 -8.24
C VAL A 253 -22.49 5.37 -8.34
N ASP A 254 -23.29 5.61 -9.36
CA ASP A 254 -24.55 4.90 -9.58
C ASP A 254 -24.36 3.39 -9.85
N GLU A 255 -23.18 2.99 -10.32
CA GLU A 255 -22.85 1.57 -10.53
C GLU A 255 -22.47 0.85 -9.23
N TYR A 256 -22.06 1.57 -8.16
CA TYR A 256 -21.52 0.95 -6.94
C TYR A 256 -22.42 -0.13 -6.32
N PRO A 257 -23.74 0.07 -6.18
CA PRO A 257 -24.63 -0.97 -5.64
C PRO A 257 -24.61 -2.25 -6.48
N ALA A 258 -24.64 -2.12 -7.80
CA ALA A 258 -24.60 -3.26 -8.73
C ALA A 258 -23.23 -3.98 -8.69
N VAL A 259 -22.13 -3.23 -8.67
CA VAL A 259 -20.75 -3.74 -8.53
C VAL A 259 -20.61 -4.56 -7.24
N ILE A 260 -21.00 -3.99 -6.10
CA ILE A 260 -20.94 -4.63 -4.79
C ILE A 260 -21.78 -5.92 -4.76
N LYS A 261 -23.03 -5.85 -5.22
CA LYS A 261 -23.92 -7.01 -5.31
C LYS A 261 -23.30 -8.12 -6.15
N LYS A 262 -22.73 -7.76 -7.30
CA LYS A 262 -22.15 -8.72 -8.25
C LYS A 262 -20.89 -9.40 -7.68
N ILE A 263 -19.95 -8.67 -7.09
CA ILE A 263 -18.76 -9.26 -6.45
C ILE A 263 -19.17 -10.23 -5.35
N ARG A 264 -20.13 -9.83 -4.51
CA ARG A 264 -20.62 -10.63 -3.39
C ARG A 264 -21.40 -11.87 -3.81
N SER A 265 -22.11 -11.83 -4.95
CA SER A 265 -22.82 -13.02 -5.46
C SER A 265 -21.87 -14.15 -5.88
N HIS A 266 -20.59 -13.85 -6.12
CA HIS A 266 -19.52 -14.83 -6.35
C HIS A 266 -18.82 -15.29 -5.05
N GLY A 267 -19.33 -14.91 -3.87
CA GLY A 267 -18.75 -15.28 -2.57
C GLY A 267 -17.46 -14.56 -2.20
N ILE A 268 -17.13 -13.48 -2.91
CA ILE A 268 -15.93 -12.65 -2.67
C ILE A 268 -16.32 -11.52 -1.71
N ALA A 269 -15.56 -11.35 -0.62
CA ALA A 269 -15.73 -10.25 0.31
C ALA A 269 -15.15 -8.94 -0.27
N ILE A 270 -15.61 -7.81 0.25
CA ILE A 270 -15.12 -6.48 -0.19
C ILE A 270 -14.53 -5.73 1.00
N HIS A 271 -13.30 -5.25 0.82
CA HIS A 271 -12.73 -4.19 1.63
C HIS A 271 -12.77 -2.89 0.83
N GLY A 272 -13.64 -1.95 1.23
CA GLY A 272 -13.83 -0.68 0.51
C GLY A 272 -12.87 0.40 1.00
N PHE A 273 -12.22 1.12 0.08
CA PHE A 273 -11.45 2.32 0.42
C PHE A 273 -12.25 3.57 0.10
N PHE A 274 -12.27 4.52 1.04
CA PHE A 274 -12.90 5.83 0.92
C PHE A 274 -11.94 6.92 1.37
N ILE A 275 -11.96 8.04 0.65
CA ILE A 275 -11.20 9.25 0.94
C ILE A 275 -12.20 10.32 1.39
N LEU A 276 -11.91 10.97 2.51
CA LEU A 276 -12.70 12.04 3.11
C LEU A 276 -11.87 13.31 3.16
N GLY A 277 -12.45 14.45 2.82
CA GLY A 277 -11.76 15.75 2.81
C GLY A 277 -11.17 16.10 1.45
N LEU A 278 -11.72 15.57 0.37
CA LEU A 278 -11.50 16.06 -0.99
C LEU A 278 -12.03 17.50 -1.13
N ASP A 279 -11.60 18.23 -2.14
CA ASP A 279 -11.89 19.66 -2.30
C ASP A 279 -13.37 19.99 -2.47
N GLY A 280 -14.20 19.04 -2.88
CA GLY A 280 -15.65 19.18 -2.94
C GLY A 280 -16.40 18.64 -1.71
N ASP A 281 -15.70 18.16 -0.68
CA ASP A 281 -16.34 17.60 0.50
C ASP A 281 -16.66 18.69 1.54
N ASN A 282 -17.93 18.80 1.93
CA ASN A 282 -18.37 19.47 3.16
C ASN A 282 -18.53 18.44 4.31
N GLU A 283 -19.04 18.85 5.46
CA GLU A 283 -19.18 17.99 6.65
C GLU A 283 -20.15 16.82 6.45
N ASP A 284 -21.10 16.92 5.53
CA ASP A 284 -22.09 15.85 5.25
C ASP A 284 -21.42 14.58 4.69
N VAL A 285 -20.21 14.71 4.13
CA VAL A 285 -19.45 13.56 3.58
C VAL A 285 -19.27 12.46 4.61
N PHE A 286 -19.12 12.79 5.88
CA PHE A 286 -18.91 11.80 6.94
C PHE A 286 -20.13 10.89 7.11
N GLU A 287 -21.31 11.49 7.23
CA GLU A 287 -22.55 10.75 7.41
C GLU A 287 -22.93 9.99 6.15
N HIS A 288 -22.87 10.64 4.99
CA HIS A 288 -23.22 10.02 3.72
C HIS A 288 -22.33 8.81 3.42
N THR A 289 -21.02 8.94 3.59
CA THR A 289 -20.09 7.84 3.30
C THR A 289 -20.28 6.66 4.25
N VAL A 290 -20.43 6.89 5.56
CA VAL A 290 -20.61 5.77 6.51
C VAL A 290 -21.96 5.08 6.29
N ARG A 291 -23.03 5.83 6.04
CA ARG A 291 -24.35 5.26 5.71
C ARG A 291 -24.31 4.46 4.41
N PHE A 292 -23.64 4.97 3.37
CA PHE A 292 -23.45 4.22 2.13
C PHE A 292 -22.76 2.88 2.40
N ALA A 293 -21.60 2.89 3.05
CA ALA A 293 -20.82 1.69 3.33
C ALA A 293 -21.60 0.67 4.20
N GLN A 294 -22.40 1.15 5.16
CA GLN A 294 -23.27 0.32 5.99
C GLN A 294 -24.44 -0.28 5.21
N ASN A 295 -25.14 0.52 4.40
CA ASN A 295 -26.29 0.08 3.61
C ASN A 295 -25.88 -0.91 2.53
N MET A 296 -24.72 -0.70 1.92
CA MET A 296 -24.11 -1.65 0.98
C MET A 296 -23.56 -2.90 1.66
N ARG A 297 -23.58 -2.95 3.00
CA ARG A 297 -23.11 -4.07 3.83
C ARG A 297 -21.69 -4.50 3.46
N LEU A 298 -20.79 -3.55 3.28
CA LEU A 298 -19.37 -3.86 3.04
C LEU A 298 -18.81 -4.65 4.23
N GLU A 299 -18.07 -5.71 3.96
CA GLU A 299 -17.51 -6.57 4.99
C GLU A 299 -16.55 -5.79 5.89
N THR A 300 -15.68 -5.00 5.27
CA THR A 300 -14.75 -4.07 5.92
C THR A 300 -14.58 -2.83 5.06
N ALA A 301 -14.14 -1.73 5.65
CA ALA A 301 -13.81 -0.51 4.93
C ALA A 301 -12.69 0.27 5.62
N GLN A 302 -11.96 1.06 4.85
CA GLN A 302 -10.99 2.02 5.32
C GLN A 302 -11.43 3.43 4.91
N PHE A 303 -11.30 4.39 5.85
CA PHE A 303 -11.64 5.79 5.65
C PHE A 303 -10.38 6.62 5.90
N ALA A 304 -9.79 7.14 4.85
CA ALA A 304 -8.58 7.94 4.88
C ALA A 304 -8.89 9.40 4.51
N TRP A 305 -7.98 10.29 4.75
CA TRP A 305 -7.90 11.57 4.05
C TRP A 305 -6.93 11.43 2.87
N PRO A 306 -6.96 12.33 1.88
CA PRO A 306 -5.98 12.31 0.81
C PRO A 306 -4.60 12.67 1.38
N VAL A 307 -3.60 11.82 1.15
CA VAL A 307 -2.22 12.09 1.56
C VAL A 307 -1.46 12.66 0.36
N PRO A 308 -0.99 13.91 0.42
CA PRO A 308 -0.26 14.53 -0.68
C PRO A 308 1.19 14.03 -0.72
N TYR A 309 1.41 12.85 -1.27
CA TYR A 309 2.75 12.31 -1.44
C TYR A 309 3.55 13.10 -2.49
N PRO A 310 4.84 13.41 -2.24
CA PRO A 310 5.70 14.06 -3.21
C PRO A 310 5.62 13.39 -4.58
N GLY A 311 5.67 14.18 -5.64
CA GLY A 311 5.60 13.70 -7.03
C GLY A 311 4.19 13.35 -7.53
N THR A 312 3.15 13.45 -6.69
CA THR A 312 1.75 13.32 -7.14
C THR A 312 1.16 14.65 -7.58
N ASP A 313 0.19 14.60 -8.49
CA ASP A 313 -0.54 15.82 -8.93
C ASP A 313 -1.24 16.51 -7.75
N LEU A 314 -1.73 15.72 -6.79
CA LEU A 314 -2.32 16.24 -5.55
C LEU A 314 -1.30 17.06 -4.75
N TYR A 315 -0.08 16.53 -4.54
CA TYR A 315 0.98 17.25 -3.83
C TYR A 315 1.29 18.57 -4.53
N ASN A 316 1.53 18.52 -5.84
CA ASN A 316 1.90 19.68 -6.63
C ASN A 316 0.81 20.77 -6.58
N SER A 317 -0.46 20.38 -6.65
CA SER A 317 -1.57 21.33 -6.59
C SER A 317 -1.74 21.96 -5.21
N LEU A 318 -1.59 21.18 -4.13
CA LEU A 318 -1.68 21.67 -2.77
C LEU A 318 -0.48 22.54 -2.36
N ASP A 319 0.74 22.17 -2.79
CA ASP A 319 1.95 22.94 -2.54
C ASP A 319 1.88 24.30 -3.25
N LYS A 320 1.50 24.31 -4.54
CA LYS A 320 1.28 25.54 -5.32
C LYS A 320 0.21 26.45 -4.71
N ALA A 321 -0.80 25.86 -4.09
CA ALA A 321 -1.87 26.61 -3.42
C ALA A 321 -1.52 27.04 -1.99
N GLY A 322 -0.31 26.76 -1.48
CA GLY A 322 0.11 27.06 -0.11
C GLY A 322 -0.71 26.33 0.97
N ARG A 323 -1.25 25.16 0.61
CA ARG A 323 -2.11 24.34 1.48
C ARG A 323 -1.38 23.19 2.19
N ILE A 324 -0.12 22.91 1.85
CA ILE A 324 0.73 21.97 2.61
C ILE A 324 1.10 22.65 3.94
N VAL A 325 0.84 21.95 5.04
CA VAL A 325 1.08 22.47 6.40
C VAL A 325 2.50 22.17 6.86
N THR A 326 3.04 21.04 6.46
CA THR A 326 4.38 20.61 6.84
C THR A 326 5.00 19.72 5.76
N LYS A 327 6.32 19.78 5.64
CA LYS A 327 7.14 18.85 4.84
C LYS A 327 7.94 17.90 5.73
N ASP A 328 7.56 17.78 7.00
CA ASP A 328 8.04 16.70 7.87
C ASP A 328 7.39 15.37 7.44
N TRP A 329 8.14 14.57 6.72
CA TRP A 329 7.67 13.31 6.14
C TRP A 329 7.18 12.31 7.18
N SER A 330 7.68 12.36 8.40
CA SER A 330 7.26 11.46 9.50
C SER A 330 5.79 11.67 9.91
N GLN A 331 5.22 12.84 9.60
CA GLN A 331 3.84 13.19 9.92
C GLN A 331 2.84 12.73 8.86
N TYR A 332 3.31 12.36 7.67
CA TYR A 332 2.43 11.92 6.59
C TYR A 332 1.70 10.63 6.99
N GLU A 333 0.46 10.46 6.56
CA GLU A 333 -0.50 9.40 6.96
C GLU A 333 -0.99 9.46 8.42
N SER A 334 -0.12 9.74 9.39
CA SER A 334 -0.51 9.80 10.82
C SER A 334 -1.26 11.08 11.17
N ASN A 335 -0.84 12.21 10.59
CA ASN A 335 -1.43 13.52 10.79
C ASN A 335 -2.00 14.09 9.48
N LEU A 336 -2.87 15.07 9.60
CA LEU A 336 -3.37 15.81 8.45
C LEU A 336 -2.34 16.90 8.11
N VAL A 337 -1.66 16.72 6.97
CA VAL A 337 -0.53 17.58 6.53
C VAL A 337 -0.94 18.64 5.51
N PHE A 338 -2.23 18.84 5.30
CA PHE A 338 -2.75 19.87 4.38
C PHE A 338 -3.99 20.53 4.94
N LYS A 339 -4.34 21.71 4.41
CA LYS A 339 -5.58 22.43 4.74
C LYS A 339 -6.70 22.01 3.80
N PRO A 340 -7.80 21.38 4.31
CA PRO A 340 -9.00 21.12 3.52
C PRO A 340 -9.61 22.42 2.98
N LYS A 341 -10.44 22.33 1.93
CA LYS A 341 -11.01 23.51 1.28
C LYS A 341 -12.31 23.99 1.94
N LEU A 342 -13.21 23.05 2.28
CA LEU A 342 -14.58 23.39 2.73
C LEU A 342 -14.84 23.04 4.21
N MET A 343 -13.82 22.67 4.95
CA MET A 343 -13.91 22.38 6.39
C MET A 343 -12.57 22.66 7.08
N SER A 344 -12.57 22.78 8.41
CA SER A 344 -11.32 22.94 9.15
C SER A 344 -10.58 21.59 9.28
N PRO A 345 -9.25 21.62 9.50
CA PRO A 345 -8.47 20.41 9.80
C PRO A 345 -9.04 19.61 10.96
N GLU A 346 -9.49 20.26 12.02
CA GLU A 346 -10.05 19.65 13.22
C GLU A 346 -11.38 18.93 12.91
N VAL A 347 -12.23 19.55 12.07
CA VAL A 347 -13.48 18.96 11.61
C VAL A 347 -13.21 17.70 10.84
N LEU A 348 -12.26 17.72 9.89
CA LEU A 348 -11.90 16.53 9.12
C LEU A 348 -11.36 15.41 10.00
N GLN A 349 -10.47 15.70 10.94
CA GLN A 349 -9.90 14.71 11.86
C GLN A 349 -10.97 14.08 12.77
N LYS A 350 -11.84 14.89 13.36
CA LYS A 350 -12.95 14.42 14.19
C LYS A 350 -13.98 13.64 13.38
N GLY A 351 -14.36 14.14 12.21
CA GLY A 351 -15.32 13.52 11.30
C GLY A 351 -14.83 12.13 10.84
N ARG A 352 -13.59 12.02 10.37
CA ARG A 352 -13.00 10.73 10.02
C ARG A 352 -13.00 9.75 11.19
N SER A 353 -12.61 10.19 12.38
CA SER A 353 -12.59 9.34 13.57
C SER A 353 -13.99 8.86 13.95
N ARG A 354 -15.01 9.72 13.80
CA ARG A 354 -16.42 9.36 13.99
C ARG A 354 -16.86 8.29 12.99
N VAL A 355 -16.55 8.46 11.69
CA VAL A 355 -16.88 7.48 10.63
C VAL A 355 -16.32 6.10 10.96
N TRP A 356 -15.05 6.01 11.38
CA TRP A 356 -14.43 4.74 11.79
C TRP A 356 -15.17 4.11 12.99
N CYS A 357 -15.45 4.89 14.04
CA CYS A 357 -16.14 4.39 15.22
C CYS A 357 -17.56 3.95 14.92
N GLU A 358 -18.26 4.64 14.03
CA GLU A 358 -19.62 4.34 13.65
C GLU A 358 -19.69 3.09 12.76
N PHE A 359 -18.85 3.01 11.72
CA PHE A 359 -18.80 1.86 10.83
C PHE A 359 -18.43 0.57 11.58
N TYR A 360 -17.50 0.63 12.52
CA TYR A 360 -17.08 -0.52 13.33
C TYR A 360 -17.79 -0.61 14.70
N SER A 361 -18.97 0.02 14.85
CA SER A 361 -19.84 -0.19 16.02
C SER A 361 -20.45 -1.60 15.99
N LEU A 362 -20.77 -2.19 17.16
CA LEU A 362 -21.36 -3.54 17.20
C LEU A 362 -22.66 -3.66 16.41
N PRO A 363 -23.61 -2.70 16.51
CA PRO A 363 -24.83 -2.73 15.68
C PRO A 363 -24.50 -2.70 14.18
N SER A 364 -23.54 -1.88 13.75
CA SER A 364 -23.12 -1.81 12.36
C SER A 364 -22.47 -3.11 11.88
N ILE A 365 -21.57 -3.69 12.68
CA ILE A 365 -20.93 -4.98 12.36
C ILE A 365 -22.00 -6.06 12.18
N TRP A 366 -22.92 -6.17 13.12
CA TRP A 366 -24.01 -7.14 13.08
C TRP A 366 -24.87 -6.99 11.82
N LYS A 367 -25.32 -5.75 11.52
CA LYS A 367 -26.12 -5.44 10.32
C LYS A 367 -25.41 -5.79 9.01
N ARG A 368 -24.09 -5.57 8.93
CA ARG A 368 -23.30 -5.71 7.70
C ARG A 368 -22.81 -7.13 7.45
N VAL A 369 -22.30 -7.80 8.48
CA VAL A 369 -21.61 -9.08 8.32
C VAL A 369 -22.59 -10.24 8.15
N GLY A 370 -23.67 -10.31 8.93
CA GLY A 370 -24.64 -11.40 8.90
C GLY A 370 -24.05 -12.75 9.31
N LEU A 371 -24.89 -13.77 9.53
CA LEU A 371 -24.45 -15.07 10.04
C LEU A 371 -24.04 -16.08 8.95
N ARG A 372 -24.45 -15.89 7.70
CA ARG A 372 -24.23 -16.86 6.61
C ARG A 372 -23.16 -16.37 5.63
N ARG A 373 -21.91 -16.28 6.07
CA ARG A 373 -20.79 -15.85 5.25
C ARG A 373 -19.65 -16.85 5.23
N ARG A 374 -19.11 -17.06 4.04
CA ARG A 374 -17.80 -17.72 3.89
C ARG A 374 -16.75 -16.87 4.64
N ASN A 375 -15.89 -17.50 5.43
CA ASN A 375 -14.86 -16.82 6.25
C ASN A 375 -15.40 -15.88 7.36
N LEU A 376 -16.58 -16.15 7.90
CA LEU A 376 -17.22 -15.33 8.93
C LEU A 376 -16.28 -15.01 10.10
N VAL A 377 -15.56 -15.99 10.61
CA VAL A 377 -14.64 -15.83 11.75
C VAL A 377 -13.54 -14.79 11.43
N THR A 378 -12.93 -14.87 10.25
CA THR A 378 -11.91 -13.92 9.81
C THR A 378 -12.50 -12.50 9.67
N ILE A 379 -13.66 -12.39 9.02
CA ILE A 379 -14.34 -11.09 8.84
C ILE A 379 -14.69 -10.46 10.19
N LEU A 380 -15.23 -11.24 11.13
CA LEU A 380 -15.53 -10.77 12.48
C LEU A 380 -14.26 -10.36 13.23
N GLY A 381 -13.20 -11.17 13.17
CA GLY A 381 -11.91 -10.86 13.78
C GLY A 381 -11.35 -9.52 13.31
N VAL A 382 -11.34 -9.27 12.01
CA VAL A 382 -10.90 -7.99 11.42
C VAL A 382 -11.77 -6.83 11.89
N ASN A 383 -13.11 -6.99 11.89
CA ASN A 383 -14.03 -5.95 12.37
C ASN A 383 -13.81 -5.62 13.85
N LEU A 384 -13.63 -6.63 14.70
CA LEU A 384 -13.40 -6.43 16.14
C LEU A 384 -12.02 -5.80 16.41
N TYR A 385 -10.99 -6.18 15.63
CA TYR A 385 -9.68 -5.54 15.67
C TYR A 385 -9.78 -4.04 15.36
N TYR A 386 -10.37 -3.66 14.22
CA TYR A 386 -10.57 -2.25 13.87
C TYR A 386 -11.40 -1.49 14.91
N ARG A 387 -12.45 -2.12 15.43
CA ARG A 387 -13.23 -1.54 16.53
C ARG A 387 -12.37 -1.23 17.76
N ALA A 388 -11.56 -2.19 18.21
CA ALA A 388 -10.72 -2.00 19.39
C ALA A 388 -9.66 -0.91 19.14
N HIS A 389 -8.98 -0.95 17.99
CA HIS A 389 -7.97 0.02 17.58
C HIS A 389 -8.52 1.44 17.57
N TRP A 390 -9.61 1.68 16.84
CA TRP A 390 -10.15 3.04 16.67
C TRP A 390 -10.81 3.57 17.93
N ARG A 391 -11.41 2.73 18.77
CA ARG A 391 -11.88 3.18 20.10
C ARG A 391 -10.76 3.65 21.00
N ARG A 392 -9.61 3.00 20.98
CA ARG A 392 -8.43 3.44 21.76
C ARG A 392 -7.94 4.79 21.23
N LYS A 393 -7.76 4.91 19.90
CA LYS A 393 -7.30 6.14 19.26
C LYS A 393 -8.29 7.31 19.48
N PHE A 394 -9.59 7.07 19.39
CA PHE A 394 -10.60 8.09 19.63
C PHE A 394 -10.64 8.57 21.08
N ARG A 395 -10.40 7.69 22.05
CA ARG A 395 -10.28 8.08 23.46
C ARG A 395 -9.09 8.99 23.72
N SER A 396 -7.96 8.78 23.06
CA SER A 396 -6.78 9.64 23.17
C SER A 396 -7.02 11.05 22.61
N LEU A 397 -7.81 11.16 21.53
CA LEU A 397 -8.19 12.45 20.94
C LEU A 397 -9.17 13.30 21.80
N ARG A 398 -9.82 12.68 22.79
CA ARG A 398 -10.71 13.38 23.75
C ARG A 398 -9.99 13.97 24.97
N LYS A 399 -8.74 13.58 25.20
CA LYS A 399 -7.93 14.19 26.27
C LYS A 399 -7.38 15.53 25.76
N PRO A 400 -7.45 16.61 26.57
CA PRO A 400 -6.78 17.86 26.20
C PRO A 400 -5.28 17.57 26.03
N VAL A 401 -4.68 18.16 25.02
CA VAL A 401 -3.25 18.03 24.73
C VAL A 401 -2.51 18.66 25.91
N SER A 402 -2.01 17.86 26.86
CA SER A 402 -1.01 18.31 27.79
C SER A 402 0.31 18.43 27.00
N SER A 403 0.97 19.55 27.15
CA SER A 403 2.17 19.98 26.42
C SER A 403 3.45 19.19 26.81
N SER A 404 3.35 17.88 26.98
CA SER A 404 4.52 17.00 27.22
C SER A 404 4.14 15.56 26.96
N LEU A 405 4.24 15.13 25.70
CA LEU A 405 4.34 13.70 25.38
C LEU A 405 5.74 13.46 24.82
N PRO A 406 6.49 12.50 25.34
CA PRO A 406 7.73 12.07 24.71
C PRO A 406 7.38 11.52 23.33
N ILE A 407 8.21 11.82 22.35
CA ILE A 407 8.17 11.31 21.00
C ILE A 407 8.36 9.78 21.10
N SER A 408 7.26 9.05 21.22
CA SER A 408 7.32 7.61 20.97
C SER A 408 7.50 7.46 19.46
N SER A 409 8.56 6.74 19.08
CA SER A 409 8.83 6.33 17.72
C SER A 409 7.54 5.96 16.98
N PRO A 410 7.34 6.40 15.71
CA PRO A 410 6.13 6.12 14.96
C PRO A 410 5.99 4.60 14.83
N LYS A 411 5.03 4.03 15.55
CA LYS A 411 4.58 2.68 15.22
C LYS A 411 4.03 2.77 13.81
N VAL A 412 4.80 2.26 12.87
CA VAL A 412 4.40 2.11 11.48
C VAL A 412 3.00 1.51 11.47
N TYR A 413 2.11 2.12 10.70
CA TYR A 413 0.75 1.64 10.53
C TYR A 413 0.83 0.24 9.92
N ASP A 414 0.68 -0.78 10.75
CA ASP A 414 0.39 -2.15 10.36
C ASP A 414 -1.01 -2.18 9.71
N GLY A 415 -1.09 -1.77 8.46
CA GLY A 415 -2.34 -1.79 7.69
C GLY A 415 -2.86 -3.20 7.43
N PHE A 416 -2.09 -4.22 7.74
CA PHE A 416 -2.46 -5.63 7.58
C PHE A 416 -1.78 -6.52 8.63
N ARG A 417 -2.24 -6.46 9.88
CA ARG A 417 -2.12 -7.60 10.78
C ARG A 417 -3.42 -8.40 10.67
N VAL A 418 -3.43 -9.40 9.82
CA VAL A 418 -4.43 -10.47 9.79
C VAL A 418 -3.80 -11.76 10.26
#